data_43c7cc74141f87882e5592dc9ac85050
#
_entry.id   43c7cc74141f87882e5592dc9ac85050
#
_cell.length_a   1.000
_cell.length_b   1.000
_cell.length_c   1.000
_cell.angle_alpha   90.00
_cell.angle_beta   90.00
_cell.angle_gamma   90.00
#
_symmetry.space_group_name_H-M   'P 1'
#
loop_
_entity.id
_entity.type
_entity.pdbx_description
1 polymer ?
#
loop_
_entity_poly.entity_id
_entity_poly.type
_entity_poly.pdbx_seq_one_letter_code
_entity_poly.pdbx_strand_id
1 'polypeptide(L)'
;IRIPSFHITGTLDDVLGMGTGSASRRTQPFKLIPYSPQYLLVLDGADHDTFSGTRLGTDIEKPMDKDHTTTVSQAAVAFFDAHLRGLSSKEHWIKLKFSHSLVFGDHFEFK
;
A
#
# COMPACT_ATOMS: atom_id res chain seq x y z
N ILE A 1 3.66 18.16 -1.97
CA ILE A 1 3.18 17.37 -3.12
C ILE A 1 1.70 17.62 -3.32
N ARG A 2 1.33 18.08 -4.49
CA ARG A 2 -0.06 18.42 -4.84
C ARG A 2 -0.63 17.49 -5.93
N ILE A 3 -0.04 16.32 -6.06
CA ILE A 3 -0.50 15.31 -7.01
C ILE A 3 -1.19 14.16 -6.25
N PRO A 4 -2.09 13.42 -6.89
CA PRO A 4 -2.62 12.20 -6.30
C PRO A 4 -1.49 11.28 -5.86
N SER A 5 -1.63 10.70 -4.68
CA SER A 5 -0.60 9.81 -4.12
C SER A 5 -1.24 8.59 -3.47
N PHE A 6 -0.63 7.43 -3.67
CA PHE A 6 -1.03 6.20 -3.00
C PHE A 6 0.17 5.68 -2.21
N HIS A 7 0.04 5.70 -0.91
CA HIS A 7 1.07 5.22 0.02
C HIS A 7 0.76 3.78 0.39
N ILE A 8 1.68 2.87 0.13
CA ILE A 8 1.51 1.44 0.40
C ILE A 8 2.66 0.97 1.28
N THR A 9 2.33 0.32 2.37
CA THR A 9 3.29 -0.23 3.31
C THR A 9 2.73 -1.48 4.00
N GLY A 10 3.47 -2.06 4.91
CA GLY A 10 3.05 -3.22 5.69
C GLY A 10 3.32 -3.06 7.17
N THR A 11 2.64 -3.86 7.97
CA THR A 11 2.82 -3.82 9.43
C THR A 11 4.22 -4.22 9.88
N LEU A 12 4.98 -4.93 9.03
CA LEU A 12 6.33 -5.38 9.29
C LEU A 12 7.36 -4.68 8.38
N ASP A 13 7.02 -3.55 7.78
CA ASP A 13 7.88 -2.83 6.85
C ASP A 13 8.95 -2.01 7.59
N ASP A 14 9.82 -2.72 8.28
CA ASP A 14 11.04 -2.19 8.88
C ASP A 14 12.25 -2.62 8.06
N VAL A 15 13.18 -1.70 7.84
CA VAL A 15 14.46 -2.04 7.21
C VAL A 15 15.44 -2.45 8.28
N LEU A 16 15.85 -3.71 8.26
CA LEU A 16 16.82 -4.26 9.21
C LEU A 16 18.13 -3.45 9.16
N GLY A 17 18.65 -3.13 10.34
CA GLY A 17 19.92 -2.39 10.47
C GLY A 17 19.82 -0.89 10.35
N MET A 18 18.67 -0.34 10.00
CA MET A 18 18.49 1.11 9.91
C MET A 18 18.12 1.74 11.26
N GLY A 19 17.79 0.97 12.30
CA GLY A 19 17.56 1.43 13.67
C GLY A 19 16.47 2.49 13.83
N THR A 20 15.59 2.61 12.89
CA THR A 20 14.77 3.80 12.73
C THR A 20 13.38 3.68 13.29
N GLY A 21 13.13 2.65 14.04
CA GLY A 21 11.83 2.48 14.67
C GLY A 21 10.80 1.78 13.79
N SER A 22 9.57 1.87 14.23
CA SER A 22 8.49 1.02 13.77
C SER A 22 8.06 1.29 12.32
N ALA A 23 7.49 0.26 11.72
CA ALA A 23 6.82 0.34 10.43
C ALA A 23 5.76 1.46 10.37
N SER A 24 5.19 1.85 11.51
CA SER A 24 4.21 2.95 11.59
C SER A 24 4.73 4.28 11.03
N ARG A 25 6.03 4.50 11.04
CA ARG A 25 6.63 5.71 10.45
C ARG A 25 6.42 5.79 8.94
N ARG A 26 6.22 4.66 8.27
CA ARG A 26 5.93 4.61 6.83
C ARG A 26 4.59 5.26 6.47
N THR A 27 3.72 5.47 7.44
CA THR A 27 2.44 6.15 7.24
C THR A 27 2.53 7.68 7.34
N GLN A 28 3.67 8.21 7.78
CA GLN A 28 3.84 9.65 7.98
C GLN A 28 3.61 10.49 6.72
N PRO A 29 4.10 10.10 5.53
CA PRO A 29 3.83 10.88 4.32
C PRO A 29 2.34 11.12 4.09
N PHE A 30 1.51 10.09 4.25
CA PHE A 30 0.06 10.25 4.16
C PHE A 30 -0.48 11.24 5.19
N LYS A 31 -0.01 11.15 6.43
CA LYS A 31 -0.51 12.01 7.52
C LYS A 31 -0.11 13.48 7.33
N LEU A 32 1.09 13.72 6.83
CA LEU A 32 1.69 15.05 6.75
C LEU A 32 1.36 15.79 5.46
N ILE A 33 1.05 15.10 4.39
CA ILE A 33 0.67 15.73 3.11
C ILE A 33 -0.79 16.16 3.20
N PRO A 34 -1.10 17.47 3.16
CA PRO A 34 -2.47 17.97 3.36
C PRO A 34 -3.34 17.95 2.10
N TYR A 35 -2.78 17.58 0.95
CA TYR A 35 -3.48 17.66 -0.33
C TYR A 35 -4.18 16.36 -0.71
N SER A 36 -5.33 16.47 -1.33
CA SER A 36 -6.13 15.36 -1.88
C SER A 36 -5.93 15.22 -3.39
N PRO A 37 -6.17 14.06 -3.97
CA PRO A 37 -6.50 12.81 -3.27
C PRO A 37 -5.25 12.07 -2.76
N GLN A 38 -5.35 11.54 -1.57
CA GLN A 38 -4.32 10.74 -0.92
C GLN A 38 -4.94 9.43 -0.46
N TYR A 39 -4.22 8.32 -0.67
CA TYR A 39 -4.64 6.99 -0.24
C TYR A 39 -3.54 6.37 0.60
N LEU A 40 -3.93 5.56 1.59
CA LEU A 40 -3.02 4.79 2.42
C LEU A 40 -3.51 3.35 2.52
N LEU A 41 -2.63 2.40 2.19
CA LEU A 41 -2.85 0.97 2.37
C LEU A 41 -1.75 0.41 3.26
N VAL A 42 -2.13 -0.23 4.36
CA VAL A 42 -1.21 -0.95 5.23
C VAL A 42 -1.62 -2.41 5.23
N LEU A 43 -0.78 -3.28 4.69
CA LEU A 43 -1.03 -4.71 4.59
C LEU A 43 -0.49 -5.43 5.82
N ASP A 44 -1.36 -6.19 6.48
CA ASP A 44 -0.97 -6.96 7.65
C ASP A 44 0.02 -8.07 7.28
N GLY A 45 1.13 -8.15 8.01
CA GLY A 45 2.18 -9.13 7.78
C GLY A 45 3.11 -8.84 6.61
N ALA A 46 2.88 -7.80 5.83
CA ALA A 46 3.79 -7.40 4.76
C ALA A 46 5.02 -6.69 5.32
N ASP A 47 6.17 -7.03 4.79
CA ASP A 47 7.46 -6.42 5.13
C ASP A 47 8.08 -5.74 3.91
N HIS A 48 9.28 -5.20 4.08
CA HIS A 48 9.96 -4.48 3.00
C HIS A 48 10.18 -5.36 1.76
N ASP A 49 10.56 -6.62 1.94
CA ASP A 49 10.81 -7.54 0.83
C ASP A 49 9.55 -7.95 0.07
N THR A 50 8.37 -7.88 0.70
CA THR A 50 7.08 -8.13 0.04
C THR A 50 6.92 -7.26 -1.21
N PHE A 51 7.38 -6.02 -1.16
CA PHE A 51 7.21 -5.04 -2.24
C PHE A 51 8.34 -5.06 -3.27
N SER A 52 9.43 -5.77 -2.99
CA SER A 52 10.57 -5.83 -3.91
C SER A 52 10.46 -6.95 -4.95
N GLY A 53 9.55 -7.89 -4.76
CA GLY A 53 9.38 -9.05 -5.62
C GLY A 53 10.37 -10.19 -5.34
N THR A 54 11.38 -9.97 -4.52
CA THR A 54 12.36 -10.97 -4.10
C THR A 54 12.74 -10.77 -2.65
N ARG A 55 13.07 -11.86 -1.94
CA ARG A 55 13.49 -11.78 -0.54
C ARG A 55 15.00 -11.89 -0.42
N LEU A 56 15.60 -10.88 0.21
CA LEU A 56 17.03 -10.89 0.46
C LEU A 56 17.41 -11.96 1.49
N GLY A 57 18.48 -12.72 1.19
CA GLY A 57 19.02 -13.73 2.11
C GLY A 57 18.23 -15.03 2.18
N THR A 58 17.13 -15.16 1.49
CA THR A 58 16.35 -16.39 1.38
C THR A 58 15.59 -16.42 0.07
N ASP A 59 15.47 -17.62 -0.53
CA ASP A 59 14.64 -17.85 -1.71
C ASP A 59 13.22 -18.28 -1.32
N ILE A 60 12.88 -18.20 -0.04
CA ILE A 60 11.60 -18.68 0.48
C ILE A 60 10.59 -17.56 0.49
N GLU A 61 9.59 -17.68 -0.38
CA GLU A 61 8.41 -16.84 -0.39
C GLU A 61 7.57 -17.09 0.86
N LYS A 62 7.09 -16.02 1.51
CA LYS A 62 6.12 -16.15 2.61
C LYS A 62 4.73 -16.50 2.07
N PRO A 63 3.90 -17.25 2.83
CA PRO A 63 2.57 -17.67 2.36
C PRO A 63 1.69 -16.52 1.87
N MET A 64 1.78 -15.34 2.49
CA MET A 64 0.97 -14.17 2.15
C MET A 64 1.53 -13.31 1.01
N ASP A 65 2.75 -13.57 0.53
CA ASP A 65 3.40 -12.70 -0.45
C ASP A 65 2.61 -12.59 -1.75
N LYS A 66 2.06 -13.69 -2.23
CA LYS A 66 1.28 -13.71 -3.46
C LYS A 66 -0.02 -12.90 -3.32
N ASP A 67 -0.70 -13.02 -2.21
CA ASP A 67 -1.93 -12.29 -1.95
C ASP A 67 -1.65 -10.78 -1.78
N HIS A 68 -0.58 -10.43 -1.07
CA HIS A 68 -0.13 -9.05 -0.93
C HIS A 68 0.19 -8.44 -2.30
N THR A 69 0.95 -9.16 -3.14
CA THR A 69 1.30 -8.70 -4.49
C THR A 69 0.06 -8.49 -5.36
N THR A 70 -0.91 -9.39 -5.28
CA THR A 70 -2.18 -9.25 -6.00
C THR A 70 -2.92 -8.00 -5.55
N THR A 71 -3.03 -7.78 -4.26
CA THR A 71 -3.71 -6.60 -3.70
C THR A 71 -3.04 -5.30 -4.13
N VAL A 72 -1.70 -5.24 -4.04
CA VAL A 72 -0.93 -4.08 -4.48
C VAL A 72 -1.13 -3.81 -5.98
N SER A 73 -1.11 -4.85 -6.80
CA SER A 73 -1.30 -4.72 -8.24
C SER A 73 -2.68 -4.18 -8.59
N GLN A 74 -3.72 -4.68 -7.93
CA GLN A 74 -5.09 -4.18 -8.12
C GLN A 74 -5.22 -2.72 -7.71
N ALA A 75 -4.65 -2.34 -6.58
CA ALA A 75 -4.67 -0.97 -6.10
C ALA A 75 -3.92 -0.04 -7.06
N ALA A 76 -2.74 -0.43 -7.51
CA ALA A 76 -1.92 0.37 -8.41
C ALA A 76 -2.60 0.60 -9.76
N VAL A 77 -3.13 -0.46 -10.38
CA VAL A 77 -3.84 -0.34 -11.67
C VAL A 77 -5.05 0.58 -11.54
N ALA A 78 -5.87 0.40 -10.51
CA ALA A 78 -7.04 1.24 -10.30
C ALA A 78 -6.65 2.70 -10.04
N PHE A 79 -5.59 2.95 -9.29
CA PHE A 79 -5.09 4.28 -9.02
C PHE A 79 -4.62 4.99 -10.30
N PHE A 80 -3.84 4.32 -11.13
CA PHE A 80 -3.39 4.91 -12.39
C PHE A 80 -4.53 5.09 -13.38
N ASP A 81 -5.47 4.16 -13.45
CA ASP A 81 -6.67 4.32 -14.27
C ASP A 81 -7.51 5.52 -13.82
N ALA A 82 -7.67 5.71 -12.53
CA ALA A 82 -8.44 6.83 -11.99
C ALA A 82 -7.76 8.18 -12.27
N HIS A 83 -6.46 8.28 -12.02
CA HIS A 83 -5.78 9.58 -11.95
C HIS A 83 -4.94 9.93 -13.17
N LEU A 84 -4.52 8.96 -13.99
CA LEU A 84 -3.85 9.22 -15.26
C LEU A 84 -4.78 9.10 -16.46
N ARG A 85 -5.70 8.13 -16.42
CA ARG A 85 -6.67 7.95 -17.50
C ARG A 85 -7.99 8.68 -17.26
N GLY A 86 -8.17 9.26 -16.06
CA GLY A 86 -9.37 10.03 -15.73
C GLY A 86 -10.64 9.20 -15.60
N LEU A 87 -10.52 7.91 -15.26
CA LEU A 87 -11.67 7.02 -15.13
C LEU A 87 -12.33 7.16 -13.76
N SER A 88 -13.36 7.98 -13.66
CA SER A 88 -14.07 8.24 -12.40
C SER A 88 -14.67 6.98 -11.76
N SER A 89 -15.04 5.98 -12.56
CA SER A 89 -15.51 4.68 -12.05
C SER A 89 -14.43 3.96 -11.25
N LYS A 90 -13.16 4.13 -11.59
CA LYS A 90 -12.03 3.53 -10.87
C LYS A 90 -11.73 4.28 -9.57
N GLU A 91 -11.84 5.59 -9.57
CA GLU A 91 -11.75 6.37 -8.33
C GLU A 91 -12.85 5.97 -7.34
N HIS A 92 -14.07 5.84 -7.83
CA HIS A 92 -15.21 5.37 -7.05
C HIS A 92 -14.95 3.96 -6.47
N TRP A 93 -14.42 3.05 -7.28
CA TRP A 93 -14.09 1.70 -6.85
C TRP A 93 -13.03 1.71 -5.74
N ILE A 94 -11.96 2.51 -5.87
CA ILE A 94 -10.92 2.60 -4.84
C ILE A 94 -11.54 3.07 -3.51
N LYS A 95 -12.34 4.11 -3.55
CA LYS A 95 -12.89 4.72 -2.33
C LYS A 95 -13.94 3.87 -1.64
N LEU A 96 -14.79 3.17 -2.39
CA LEU A 96 -15.98 2.53 -1.84
C LEU A 96 -15.95 1.00 -1.86
N LYS A 97 -15.13 0.38 -2.71
CA LYS A 97 -15.17 -1.09 -2.91
C LYS A 97 -13.86 -1.79 -2.65
N PHE A 98 -12.74 -1.10 -2.79
CA PHE A 98 -11.42 -1.72 -2.63
C PHE A 98 -11.26 -2.40 -1.26
N SER A 99 -11.74 -1.76 -0.19
CA SER A 99 -11.65 -2.30 1.17
C SER A 99 -12.33 -3.67 1.34
N HIS A 100 -13.30 -4.01 0.49
CA HIS A 100 -13.97 -5.30 0.52
C HIS A 100 -13.06 -6.46 0.10
N SER A 101 -11.98 -6.19 -0.62
CA SER A 101 -10.99 -7.20 -1.01
C SER A 101 -9.89 -7.40 0.03
N LEU A 102 -9.87 -6.59 1.08
CA LEU A 102 -8.87 -6.66 2.13
C LEU A 102 -9.25 -7.69 3.18
N VAL A 103 -8.23 -8.22 3.90
CA VAL A 103 -8.43 -9.19 4.97
C VAL A 103 -8.32 -8.51 6.33
N PHE A 104 -8.73 -9.22 7.38
CA PHE A 104 -8.59 -8.73 8.75
C PHE A 104 -7.14 -8.38 9.06
N GLY A 105 -6.93 -7.20 9.64
CA GLY A 105 -5.61 -6.67 9.96
C GLY A 105 -5.07 -5.69 8.92
N ASP A 106 -5.58 -5.72 7.68
CA ASP A 106 -5.25 -4.70 6.69
C ASP A 106 -5.95 -3.39 7.04
N HIS A 107 -5.33 -2.28 6.69
CA HIS A 107 -5.88 -0.95 6.90
C HIS A 107 -5.85 -0.16 5.61
N PHE A 108 -6.99 0.45 5.27
CA PHE A 108 -7.10 1.35 4.13
C PHE A 108 -7.85 2.61 4.52
N GLU A 109 -7.28 3.76 4.17
CA GLU A 109 -7.95 5.05 4.32
C GLU A 109 -7.56 6.00 3.18
N PHE A 110 -8.38 7.03 2.99
CA PHE A 110 -8.13 8.06 1.99
C PHE A 110 -8.61 9.43 2.47
N LYS A 111 -8.13 10.46 1.82
CA LYS A 111 -8.56 11.84 2.05
C LYS A 111 -8.40 12.69 0.78
#